data_26c646448ecd3825e081dfcbd99b3888
#
_entry.id   26c646448ecd3825e081dfcbd99b3888
#
_cell.length_a   1.000
_cell.length_b   1.000
_cell.length_c   1.000
_cell.angle_alpha   90.00
_cell.angle_beta   90.00
_cell.angle_gamma   90.00
#
_symmetry.space_group_name_H-M   'P 1'
#
loop_
_entity.id
_entity.type
_entity.pdbx_description
1 polymer ?
#
loop_
_entity_poly.entity_id
_entity_poly.type
_entity_poly.pdbx_seq_one_letter_code
_entity_poly.pdbx_strand_id
1 'polypeptide(L)'
;MKQEQIEKIIENLDKKGHHLVNKRINENSILLEYGDCRFTLNFNRNTMSIDAVLRLDYRVTFDQENVDFLNSITNYWSIYKHWIAFNFKPKNEKDLEDTLYDLLKTYN
;
A
#
# COMPACT_ATOMS: atom_id res chain seq x y z
N MET A 1 -9.86 -3.43 12.13
CA MET A 1 -9.11 -2.17 12.32
C MET A 1 -10.09 -1.01 12.16
N LYS A 2 -10.01 -0.04 13.05
CA LYS A 2 -10.93 1.10 13.04
C LYS A 2 -10.35 2.25 12.21
N GLN A 3 -11.24 3.15 11.78
CA GLN A 3 -10.86 4.33 11.01
C GLN A 3 -9.80 5.17 11.73
N GLU A 4 -9.88 5.28 13.05
CA GLU A 4 -8.93 6.03 13.86
C GLU A 4 -7.49 5.50 13.74
N GLN A 5 -7.36 4.17 13.63
CA GLN A 5 -6.06 3.52 13.43
C GLN A 5 -5.50 3.84 12.04
N ILE A 6 -6.36 3.90 11.03
CA ILE A 6 -5.95 4.28 9.68
C ILE A 6 -5.49 5.74 9.65
N GLU A 7 -6.21 6.64 10.31
CA GLU A 7 -5.80 8.04 10.43
C GLU A 7 -4.43 8.18 11.10
N LYS A 8 -4.16 7.36 12.11
CA LYS A 8 -2.87 7.34 12.80
C LYS A 8 -1.75 6.89 11.87
N ILE A 9 -2.00 5.87 11.05
CA ILE A 9 -1.04 5.39 10.07
C ILE A 9 -0.74 6.49 9.05
N ILE A 10 -1.77 7.15 8.53
CA ILE A 10 -1.62 8.26 7.58
C ILE A 10 -0.76 9.36 8.19
N GLU A 11 -1.02 9.73 9.44
CA GLU A 11 -0.24 10.74 10.17
C GLU A 11 1.23 10.32 10.32
N ASN A 12 1.48 9.07 10.67
CA ASN A 12 2.84 8.56 10.83
C ASN A 12 3.61 8.55 9.50
N LEU A 13 2.94 8.18 8.40
CA LEU A 13 3.55 8.20 7.07
C LEU A 13 3.83 9.64 6.62
N ASP A 14 2.95 10.58 6.98
CA ASP A 14 3.16 12.00 6.69
C ASP A 14 4.42 12.52 7.38
N LYS A 15 4.63 12.16 8.64
CA LYS A 15 5.83 12.53 9.40
C LYS A 15 7.11 11.97 8.80
N LYS A 16 7.01 10.88 8.05
CA LYS A 16 8.13 10.24 7.37
C LYS A 16 8.32 10.76 5.95
N GLY A 17 7.61 11.81 5.57
CA GLY A 17 7.75 12.46 4.27
C GLY A 17 6.83 11.96 3.18
N HIS A 18 5.86 11.10 3.50
CA HIS A 18 4.91 10.56 2.53
C HIS A 18 3.53 11.16 2.76
N HIS A 19 3.19 12.15 1.93
CA HIS A 19 1.97 12.93 2.09
C HIS A 19 0.83 12.37 1.24
N LEU A 20 -0.32 12.17 1.88
CA LEU A 20 -1.52 11.68 1.21
C LEU A 20 -2.04 12.75 0.25
N VAL A 21 -2.28 12.35 -1.01
CA VAL A 21 -2.83 13.24 -2.02
C VAL A 21 -4.34 13.23 -2.00
N ASN A 22 -4.95 12.06 -1.84
CA ASN A 22 -6.40 11.92 -1.83
C ASN A 22 -6.82 10.73 -0.95
N LYS A 23 -7.95 10.89 -0.26
CA LYS A 23 -8.55 9.86 0.55
C LYS A 23 -10.04 9.79 0.24
N ARG A 24 -10.55 8.59 0.00
CA ARG A 24 -11.97 8.37 -0.23
C ARG A 24 -12.47 7.28 0.72
N ILE A 25 -13.45 7.60 1.54
CA ILE A 25 -14.07 6.66 2.46
C ILE A 25 -15.34 6.13 1.81
N ASN A 26 -15.44 4.82 1.65
CA ASN A 26 -16.61 4.12 1.17
C ASN A 26 -17.16 3.26 2.31
N GLU A 27 -18.30 2.59 2.07
CA GLU A 27 -18.96 1.79 3.10
C GLU A 27 -18.04 0.72 3.70
N ASN A 28 -17.33 -0.03 2.85
CA ASN A 28 -16.50 -1.16 3.26
C ASN A 28 -15.03 -1.01 2.88
N SER A 29 -14.62 0.18 2.48
CA SER A 29 -13.24 0.39 2.06
C SER A 29 -12.79 1.83 2.23
N ILE A 30 -11.48 2.02 2.29
CA ILE A 30 -10.86 3.34 2.28
C ILE A 30 -9.79 3.33 1.19
N LEU A 31 -9.89 4.28 0.27
CA LEU A 31 -8.89 4.48 -0.77
C LEU A 31 -7.89 5.53 -0.31
N LEU A 32 -6.59 5.20 -0.39
CA LEU A 32 -5.49 6.12 -0.10
C LEU A 32 -4.65 6.29 -1.35
N GLU A 33 -4.48 7.50 -1.82
CA GLU A 33 -3.66 7.81 -2.99
C GLU A 33 -2.46 8.67 -2.60
N TYR A 34 -1.26 8.17 -2.95
CA TYR A 34 0.02 8.80 -2.63
C TYR A 34 0.84 9.09 -3.90
N GLY A 35 0.23 9.71 -4.88
CA GLY A 35 0.94 9.95 -6.14
C GLY A 35 1.06 8.67 -6.95
N ASP A 36 2.25 8.05 -6.97
CA ASP A 36 2.51 6.84 -7.76
C ASP A 36 2.03 5.55 -7.09
N CYS A 37 1.52 5.63 -5.87
CA CYS A 37 1.01 4.48 -5.12
C CYS A 37 -0.44 4.69 -4.74
N ARG A 38 -1.25 3.66 -4.95
CA ARG A 38 -2.65 3.66 -4.57
C ARG A 38 -2.94 2.40 -3.76
N PHE A 39 -3.58 2.60 -2.61
CA PHE A 39 -3.94 1.51 -1.70
C PHE A 39 -5.43 1.56 -1.42
N THR A 40 -6.12 0.44 -1.65
CA THR A 40 -7.52 0.29 -1.26
C THR A 40 -7.56 -0.67 -0.08
N LEU A 41 -7.93 -0.14 1.09
CA LEU A 41 -8.06 -0.92 2.32
C LEU A 41 -9.48 -1.47 2.38
N ASN A 42 -9.63 -2.77 2.18
CA ASN A 42 -10.93 -3.43 2.16
C ASN A 42 -11.19 -4.06 3.53
N PHE A 43 -12.31 -3.67 4.14
CA PHE A 43 -12.72 -4.20 5.44
C PHE A 43 -13.80 -5.24 5.22
N ASN A 44 -13.53 -6.47 5.65
CA ASN A 44 -14.46 -7.57 5.51
C ASN A 44 -14.56 -8.31 6.84
N ARG A 45 -15.59 -7.98 7.61
CA ARG A 45 -15.82 -8.52 8.96
C ARG A 45 -14.60 -8.29 9.85
N ASN A 46 -13.88 -9.37 10.19
CA ASN A 46 -12.72 -9.30 11.07
C ASN A 46 -11.38 -9.30 10.31
N THR A 47 -11.41 -9.26 8.99
CA THR A 47 -10.21 -9.29 8.17
C THR A 47 -10.09 -8.01 7.35
N MET A 48 -8.86 -7.61 7.11
CA MET A 48 -8.57 -6.50 6.22
C MET A 48 -7.62 -6.98 5.13
N SER A 49 -7.93 -6.63 3.89
CA SER A 49 -7.01 -6.87 2.78
C SER A 49 -6.74 -5.56 2.06
N ILE A 50 -5.56 -5.45 1.49
CA ILE A 50 -5.12 -4.24 0.82
C ILE A 50 -4.89 -4.55 -0.64
N ASP A 51 -5.57 -3.80 -1.52
CA ASP A 51 -5.28 -3.82 -2.95
C ASP A 51 -4.29 -2.70 -3.23
N ALA A 52 -3.10 -3.04 -3.70
CA ALA A 52 -2.05 -2.08 -4.01
C ALA A 52 -1.88 -1.98 -5.52
N VAL A 53 -1.79 -0.74 -6.01
CA VAL A 53 -1.44 -0.44 -7.41
C VAL A 53 -0.28 0.54 -7.36
N LEU A 54 0.86 0.14 -7.89
CA LEU A 54 2.10 0.89 -7.84
C LEU A 54 2.55 1.22 -9.26
N ARG A 55 3.00 2.44 -9.48
CA ARG A 55 3.52 2.83 -10.79
C ARG A 55 5.00 2.50 -10.90
N LEU A 56 5.36 1.80 -11.98
CA LEU A 56 6.75 1.58 -12.37
C LEU A 56 7.12 2.58 -13.45
N ASP A 57 8.04 3.48 -13.15
CA ASP A 57 8.58 4.38 -14.15
C ASP A 57 10.10 4.23 -14.22
N TYR A 58 10.75 5.04 -15.04
CA TYR A 58 12.19 4.95 -15.26
C TYR A 58 13.02 5.25 -14.01
N ARG A 59 12.42 5.84 -12.97
CA ARG A 59 13.11 6.16 -11.71
C ARG A 59 13.22 4.94 -10.79
N VAL A 60 12.44 3.90 -11.06
CA VAL A 60 12.41 2.71 -10.22
C VAL A 60 13.17 1.59 -10.92
N THR A 61 14.22 1.10 -10.28
CA THR A 61 14.92 -0.09 -10.74
C THR A 61 14.16 -1.32 -10.25
N PHE A 62 13.58 -2.06 -11.19
CA PHE A 62 12.85 -3.29 -10.86
C PHE A 62 13.78 -4.48 -11.04
N ASP A 63 14.44 -4.87 -9.95
CA ASP A 63 15.45 -5.92 -9.92
C ASP A 63 15.02 -7.08 -9.02
N GLN A 64 15.92 -8.02 -8.78
CA GLN A 64 15.63 -9.19 -7.96
C GLN A 64 15.23 -8.83 -6.53
N GLU A 65 15.81 -7.77 -5.97
CA GLU A 65 15.48 -7.30 -4.63
C GLU A 65 14.00 -6.88 -4.56
N ASN A 66 13.49 -6.18 -5.59
CA ASN A 66 12.08 -5.84 -5.69
C ASN A 66 11.20 -7.08 -5.80
N VAL A 67 11.59 -8.05 -6.61
CA VAL A 67 10.85 -9.31 -6.75
C VAL A 67 10.78 -10.04 -5.42
N ASP A 68 11.90 -10.14 -4.72
CA ASP A 68 11.96 -10.81 -3.41
C ASP A 68 11.07 -10.11 -2.39
N PHE A 69 11.07 -8.77 -2.39
CA PHE A 69 10.23 -8.01 -1.50
C PHE A 69 8.74 -8.28 -1.77
N LEU A 70 8.31 -8.20 -3.03
CA LEU A 70 6.91 -8.47 -3.39
C LEU A 70 6.50 -9.89 -3.00
N ASN A 71 7.37 -10.87 -3.25
CA ASN A 71 7.11 -12.26 -2.88
C ASN A 71 7.01 -12.47 -1.37
N SER A 72 7.61 -11.59 -0.57
CA SER A 72 7.54 -11.67 0.88
C SER A 72 6.21 -11.17 1.46
N ILE A 73 5.49 -10.33 0.71
CA ILE A 73 4.24 -9.71 1.20
C ILE A 73 2.99 -10.22 0.50
N THR A 74 3.12 -10.85 -0.66
CA THR A 74 1.97 -11.36 -1.41
C THR A 74 2.32 -12.67 -2.12
N ASN A 75 1.31 -13.51 -2.34
CA ASN A 75 1.47 -14.76 -3.08
C ASN A 75 1.39 -14.57 -4.59
N TYR A 76 0.81 -13.47 -5.04
CA TYR A 76 0.63 -13.21 -6.46
C TYR A 76 0.66 -11.71 -6.73
N TRP A 77 1.46 -11.33 -7.71
CA TRP A 77 1.51 -9.97 -8.21
C TRP A 77 1.61 -10.00 -9.73
N SER A 78 1.11 -8.94 -10.37
CA SER A 78 1.13 -8.84 -11.82
C SER A 78 1.65 -7.48 -12.26
N ILE A 79 2.28 -7.47 -13.44
CA ILE A 79 2.71 -6.23 -14.09
C ILE A 79 1.89 -6.08 -15.35
N TYR A 80 1.30 -4.90 -15.54
CA TYR A 80 0.64 -4.54 -16.77
C TYR A 80 1.08 -3.13 -17.16
N LYS A 81 1.78 -3.02 -18.29
CA LYS A 81 2.40 -1.77 -18.76
C LYS A 81 3.34 -1.22 -17.69
N HIS A 82 2.96 -0.10 -17.06
CA HIS A 82 3.78 0.59 -16.06
C HIS A 82 3.25 0.41 -14.64
N TRP A 83 2.39 -0.58 -14.41
CA TRP A 83 1.72 -0.76 -13.13
C TRP A 83 1.98 -2.14 -12.57
N ILE A 84 2.24 -2.19 -11.26
CA ILE A 84 2.25 -3.44 -10.50
C ILE A 84 0.98 -3.45 -9.67
N ALA A 85 0.27 -4.57 -9.68
CA ALA A 85 -0.95 -4.74 -8.89
C ALA A 85 -0.88 -6.02 -8.08
N PHE A 86 -1.27 -5.95 -6.81
CA PHE A 86 -1.34 -7.12 -5.94
C PHE A 86 -2.25 -6.84 -4.75
N ASN A 87 -2.61 -7.92 -4.05
CA ASN A 87 -3.36 -7.85 -2.80
C ASN A 87 -2.51 -8.46 -1.69
N PHE A 88 -2.55 -7.87 -0.50
CA PHE A 88 -1.88 -8.45 0.65
C PHE A 88 -2.75 -8.30 1.91
N LYS A 89 -2.49 -9.14 2.90
CA LYS A 89 -3.22 -9.15 4.16
C LYS A 89 -2.24 -8.84 5.29
N PRO A 90 -2.30 -7.64 5.88
CA PRO A 90 -1.43 -7.31 7.00
C PRO A 90 -1.82 -8.13 8.23
N LYS A 91 -0.83 -8.49 9.03
CA LYS A 91 -1.03 -9.26 10.25
C LYS A 91 -1.61 -8.41 11.38
N ASN A 92 -1.26 -7.14 11.41
CA ASN A 92 -1.68 -6.20 12.43
C ASN A 92 -1.46 -4.77 11.91
N GLU A 93 -1.79 -3.79 12.75
CA GLU A 93 -1.66 -2.38 12.42
C GLU A 93 -0.22 -1.97 12.11
N LYS A 94 0.74 -2.47 12.91
CA LYS A 94 2.15 -2.15 12.68
C LYS A 94 2.66 -2.73 11.36
N ASP A 95 2.29 -3.96 11.07
CA ASP A 95 2.65 -4.61 9.81
C ASP A 95 2.09 -3.84 8.61
N LEU A 96 0.86 -3.35 8.72
CA LEU A 96 0.26 -2.51 7.69
C LEU A 96 1.08 -1.24 7.47
N GLU A 97 1.37 -0.51 8.55
CA GLU A 97 2.13 0.75 8.44
C GLU A 97 3.53 0.50 7.84
N ASP A 98 4.23 -0.50 8.32
CA ASP A 98 5.58 -0.82 7.86
C ASP A 98 5.58 -1.22 6.38
N THR A 99 4.60 -2.02 5.96
CA THR A 99 4.49 -2.44 4.55
C THR A 99 4.16 -1.26 3.64
N LEU A 100 3.22 -0.42 4.03
CA LEU A 100 2.90 0.79 3.26
C LEU A 100 4.12 1.71 3.16
N TYR A 101 4.84 1.90 4.26
CA TYR A 101 6.04 2.73 4.25
C TYR A 101 7.10 2.19 3.28
N ASP A 102 7.36 0.89 3.32
CA ASP A 102 8.36 0.27 2.43
C ASP A 102 7.96 0.41 0.96
N LEU A 103 6.66 0.25 0.65
CA LEU A 103 6.16 0.44 -0.71
C LEU A 103 6.26 1.90 -1.16
N LEU A 104 5.92 2.83 -0.28
CA LEU A 104 6.02 4.26 -0.59
C LEU A 104 7.48 4.68 -0.78
N LYS A 105 8.37 4.19 0.06
CA LYS A 105 9.80 4.50 -0.04
C LYS A 105 10.39 4.03 -1.37
N THR A 106 9.93 2.89 -1.87
CA THR A 106 10.45 2.30 -3.10
C THR A 106 9.81 2.88 -4.36
N TYR A 107 8.49 3.10 -4.36
CA TYR A 107 7.73 3.38 -5.59
C TYR A 107 7.16 4.80 -5.68
N ASN A 108 7.12 5.51 -4.60
CA ASN A 108 6.57 6.87 -4.61
C ASN A 108 7.70 7.95 -4.66
#